data_fba58c3510c4f970699b58f869a9f9a6
#
_entry.id   fba58c3510c4f970699b58f869a9f9a6
#
_cell.length_a   1.000
_cell.length_b   1.000
_cell.length_c   1.000
_cell.angle_alpha   90.00
_cell.angle_beta   90.00
_cell.angle_gamma   90.00
#
_symmetry.space_group_name_H-M   'P 1'
#
loop_
_entity.id
_entity.type
_entity.pdbx_description
1 polymer ?
#
loop_
_entity_poly.entity_id
_entity_poly.type
_entity_poly.pdbx_seq_one_letter_code
_entity_poly.pdbx_strand_id
1 'polypeptide(L)'
;NPNLRQRAKDYSSELIGSDIFFQIVTDLRDSLHQSGGIGLAAPQIDIPFRILVIEITNTSTRYGEIQPLPFEVFVNPVISVIDHKKQGFWEGCLSVPGMMGYVERPRKIKVEYLSGTGEDKSACFEDFLATVFQHELDHLDGTLYVDRIADPKLFAFEEEYRRFHL
;
A
#
# COMPACT_ATOMS: atom_id res chain seq x y z
N ASN A 1 -1.86 9.46 14.80
CA ASN A 1 -3.24 9.82 14.49
C ASN A 1 -4.15 8.59 14.69
N PRO A 2 -5.22 8.67 15.52
CA PRO A 2 -6.12 7.54 15.77
C PRO A 2 -6.88 7.08 14.51
N ASN A 3 -7.04 7.94 13.51
CA ASN A 3 -7.72 7.60 12.25
C ASN A 3 -6.96 6.52 11.46
N LEU A 4 -5.64 6.42 11.61
CA LEU A 4 -4.83 5.34 11.02
C LEU A 4 -5.17 3.95 11.57
N ARG A 5 -5.91 3.88 12.69
CA ARG A 5 -6.31 2.63 13.35
C ARG A 5 -7.79 2.30 13.14
N GLN A 6 -8.47 3.04 12.29
CA GLN A 6 -9.87 2.80 11.96
C GLN A 6 -9.98 2.16 10.57
N ARG A 7 -10.91 1.19 10.46
CA ARG A 7 -11.25 0.64 9.16
C ARG A 7 -11.92 1.71 8.30
N ALA A 8 -11.39 1.95 7.12
CA ALA A 8 -11.95 2.86 6.15
C ALA A 8 -13.29 2.36 5.59
N LYS A 9 -14.18 3.30 5.29
CA LYS A 9 -15.51 3.02 4.72
C LYS A 9 -15.41 2.81 3.22
N ASP A 10 -16.28 1.97 2.69
CA ASP A 10 -16.41 1.85 1.24
C ASP A 10 -16.76 3.20 0.62
N TYR A 11 -16.16 3.48 -0.53
CA TYR A 11 -16.48 4.66 -1.32
C TYR A 11 -17.66 4.35 -2.24
N SER A 12 -18.65 5.24 -2.33
CA SER A 12 -19.79 5.03 -3.22
C SER A 12 -19.35 5.05 -4.68
N SER A 13 -19.66 3.99 -5.42
CA SER A 13 -19.32 3.88 -6.85
C SER A 13 -19.96 5.00 -7.68
N GLU A 14 -21.12 5.50 -7.27
CA GLU A 14 -21.85 6.60 -7.93
C GLU A 14 -21.10 7.93 -7.86
N LEU A 15 -20.19 8.08 -6.90
CA LEU A 15 -19.39 9.29 -6.71
C LEU A 15 -18.06 9.24 -7.48
N ILE A 16 -17.70 8.10 -8.09
CA ILE A 16 -16.50 8.01 -8.94
C ILE A 16 -16.71 8.91 -10.16
N GLY A 17 -15.73 9.77 -10.43
CA GLY A 17 -15.81 10.78 -11.49
C GLY A 17 -16.41 12.12 -11.05
N SER A 18 -16.83 12.27 -9.79
CA SER A 18 -17.23 13.57 -9.24
C SER A 18 -16.02 14.47 -8.95
N ASP A 19 -16.25 15.77 -8.82
CA ASP A 19 -15.20 16.73 -8.46
C ASP A 19 -14.53 16.37 -7.12
N ILE A 20 -15.31 15.86 -6.15
CA ILE A 20 -14.80 15.40 -4.85
C ILE A 20 -13.87 14.21 -5.04
N PHE A 21 -14.23 13.25 -5.89
CA PHE A 21 -13.39 12.10 -6.18
C PHE A 21 -12.09 12.53 -6.86
N PHE A 22 -12.17 13.42 -7.86
CA PHE A 22 -10.98 13.94 -8.52
C PHE A 22 -10.05 14.67 -7.55
N GLN A 23 -10.61 15.42 -6.60
CA GLN A 23 -9.80 16.08 -5.58
C GLN A 23 -9.08 15.04 -4.69
N ILE A 24 -9.78 14.01 -4.23
CA ILE A 24 -9.18 12.92 -3.43
C ILE A 24 -8.02 12.26 -4.19
N VAL A 25 -8.23 11.93 -5.47
CA VAL A 25 -7.19 11.30 -6.32
C VAL A 25 -5.99 12.24 -6.52
N THR A 26 -6.26 13.54 -6.70
CA THR A 26 -5.20 14.55 -6.83
C THR A 26 -4.39 14.65 -5.53
N ASP A 27 -5.05 14.75 -4.38
CA ASP A 27 -4.39 14.87 -3.08
C ASP A 27 -3.53 13.62 -2.79
N LEU A 28 -4.03 12.43 -3.15
CA LEU A 28 -3.28 11.17 -3.02
C LEU A 28 -2.05 11.16 -3.93
N ARG A 29 -2.18 11.57 -5.19
CA ARG A 29 -1.08 11.65 -6.14
C ARG A 29 0.00 12.62 -5.69
N ASP A 30 -0.41 13.83 -5.31
CA ASP A 30 0.52 14.87 -4.89
C ASP A 30 1.26 14.47 -3.63
N SER A 31 0.55 13.87 -2.64
CA SER A 31 1.15 13.35 -1.41
C SER A 31 2.12 12.20 -1.69
N LEU A 32 1.78 11.29 -2.59
CA LEU A 32 2.65 10.18 -3.01
C LEU A 32 3.93 10.72 -3.64
N HIS A 33 3.82 11.64 -4.59
CA HIS A 33 4.98 12.21 -5.28
C HIS A 33 5.86 13.03 -4.33
N GLN A 34 5.25 13.82 -3.43
CA GLN A 34 5.99 14.61 -2.46
C GLN A 34 6.76 13.75 -1.46
N SER A 35 6.20 12.61 -1.07
CA SER A 35 6.83 11.69 -0.12
C SER A 35 7.89 10.77 -0.75
N GLY A 36 7.87 10.62 -2.07
CA GLY A 36 8.72 9.65 -2.79
C GLY A 36 8.36 8.19 -2.51
N GLY A 37 7.14 7.93 -2.05
CA GLY A 37 6.59 6.60 -1.84
C GLY A 37 6.21 5.92 -3.17
N ILE A 38 5.85 4.64 -3.09
CA ILE A 38 5.37 3.85 -4.23
C ILE A 38 3.91 3.43 -4.08
N GLY A 39 3.32 3.64 -2.91
CA GLY A 39 1.92 3.43 -2.59
C GLY A 39 1.47 4.40 -1.51
N LEU A 40 0.18 4.72 -1.50
CA LEU A 40 -0.45 5.56 -0.48
C LEU A 40 -1.94 5.23 -0.37
N ALA A 41 -2.41 5.06 0.86
CA ALA A 41 -3.81 4.85 1.17
C ALA A 41 -4.48 6.12 1.70
N ALA A 42 -5.73 6.35 1.35
CA ALA A 42 -6.47 7.55 1.72
C ALA A 42 -6.53 7.84 3.24
N PRO A 43 -6.61 6.83 4.14
CA PRO A 43 -6.51 7.09 5.57
C PRO A 43 -5.20 7.74 6.04
N GLN A 44 -4.10 7.61 5.28
CA GLN A 44 -2.82 8.23 5.62
C GLN A 44 -2.83 9.76 5.45
N ILE A 45 -3.73 10.27 4.62
CA ILE A 45 -3.99 11.71 4.45
C ILE A 45 -5.33 12.14 5.05
N ASP A 46 -5.80 11.38 6.05
CA ASP A 46 -7.01 11.66 6.85
C ASP A 46 -8.34 11.57 6.07
N ILE A 47 -8.36 10.85 4.96
CA ILE A 47 -9.55 10.58 4.14
C ILE A 47 -10.07 9.17 4.48
N PRO A 48 -11.25 9.01 5.12
CA PRO A 48 -11.68 7.75 5.73
C PRO A 48 -12.37 6.80 4.74
N PHE A 49 -11.90 6.73 3.50
CA PHE A 49 -12.46 5.88 2.46
C PHE A 49 -11.49 4.82 1.96
N ARG A 50 -12.04 3.72 1.45
CA ARG A 50 -11.29 2.61 0.87
C ARG A 50 -10.79 2.95 -0.54
N ILE A 51 -9.83 3.84 -0.59
CA ILE A 51 -9.13 4.25 -1.81
C ILE A 51 -7.63 4.14 -1.53
N LEU A 52 -6.89 3.53 -2.42
CA LEU A 52 -5.43 3.53 -2.42
C LEU A 52 -4.90 3.79 -3.83
N VAL A 53 -3.68 4.26 -3.89
CA VAL A 53 -2.96 4.49 -5.15
C VAL A 53 -1.60 3.82 -5.09
N ILE A 54 -1.15 3.32 -6.24
CA ILE A 54 0.19 2.75 -6.41
C ILE A 54 0.77 3.32 -7.70
N GLU A 55 2.06 3.70 -7.65
CA GLU A 55 2.85 4.10 -8.80
C GLU A 55 4.28 3.62 -8.62
N ILE A 56 4.82 2.91 -9.60
CA ILE A 56 6.19 2.42 -9.58
C ILE A 56 6.88 2.87 -10.87
N THR A 57 7.65 3.92 -10.74
CA THR A 57 8.43 4.50 -11.85
C THR A 57 9.87 4.00 -11.84
N ASN A 58 10.45 3.77 -10.65
CA ASN A 58 11.78 3.23 -10.51
C ASN A 58 11.69 1.71 -10.34
N THR A 59 12.15 0.98 -11.37
CA THR A 59 12.13 -0.49 -11.41
C THR A 59 13.29 -1.14 -10.68
N SER A 60 14.35 -0.39 -10.38
CA SER A 60 15.51 -0.91 -9.63
C SER A 60 15.28 -0.68 -8.13
N THR A 61 15.09 -1.75 -7.42
CA THR A 61 14.91 -1.73 -5.97
C THR A 61 15.99 -2.54 -5.27
N ARG A 62 16.13 -2.37 -3.95
CA ARG A 62 16.99 -3.23 -3.13
C ARG A 62 16.62 -4.72 -3.17
N TYR A 63 15.44 -5.06 -3.69
CA TYR A 63 14.95 -6.43 -3.81
C TYR A 63 15.03 -6.97 -5.25
N GLY A 64 15.71 -6.25 -6.15
CA GLY A 64 15.86 -6.58 -7.56
C GLY A 64 15.03 -5.67 -8.46
N GLU A 65 14.98 -6.05 -9.73
CA GLU A 65 14.15 -5.35 -10.71
C GLU A 65 12.68 -5.76 -10.55
N ILE A 66 11.81 -4.78 -10.50
CA ILE A 66 10.36 -4.96 -10.47
C ILE A 66 9.75 -4.36 -11.73
N GLN A 67 8.58 -4.85 -12.10
CA GLN A 67 7.86 -4.27 -13.23
C GLN A 67 7.33 -2.88 -12.89
N PRO A 68 7.43 -1.91 -13.81
CA PRO A 68 6.83 -0.60 -13.62
C PRO A 68 5.31 -0.74 -13.54
N LEU A 69 4.70 0.04 -12.67
CA LEU A 69 3.25 0.18 -12.56
C LEU A 69 2.92 1.66 -12.74
N PRO A 70 2.21 2.06 -13.80
CA PRO A 70 1.72 3.43 -13.95
C PRO A 70 0.84 3.80 -12.76
N PHE A 71 0.69 5.10 -12.52
CA PHE A 71 -0.22 5.57 -11.48
C PHE A 71 -1.61 4.95 -11.66
N GLU A 72 -2.02 4.16 -10.69
CA GLU A 72 -3.31 3.47 -10.70
C GLU A 72 -4.06 3.71 -9.39
N VAL A 73 -5.39 3.88 -9.53
CA VAL A 73 -6.31 4.11 -8.42
C VAL A 73 -7.12 2.83 -8.19
N PHE A 74 -7.14 2.39 -6.95
CA PHE A 74 -7.87 1.21 -6.50
C PHE A 74 -8.95 1.64 -5.50
N VAL A 75 -10.22 1.54 -5.90
CA VAL A 75 -11.37 1.88 -5.07
C VAL A 75 -12.03 0.60 -4.59
N ASN A 76 -12.29 0.51 -3.28
CA ASN A 76 -12.89 -0.64 -2.60
C ASN A 76 -12.17 -1.96 -2.91
N PRO A 77 -10.84 -2.02 -2.84
CA PRO A 77 -10.11 -3.24 -3.21
C PRO A 77 -10.39 -4.37 -2.22
N VAL A 78 -10.50 -5.58 -2.81
CA VAL A 78 -10.62 -6.85 -2.07
C VAL A 78 -9.52 -7.79 -2.55
N ILE A 79 -8.84 -8.44 -1.60
CA ILE A 79 -7.77 -9.41 -1.89
C ILE A 79 -8.27 -10.84 -1.71
N SER A 80 -7.86 -11.73 -2.63
CA SER A 80 -7.88 -13.17 -2.49
C SER A 80 -6.45 -13.71 -2.59
N VAL A 81 -6.03 -14.55 -1.64
CA VAL A 81 -4.70 -15.18 -1.67
C VAL A 81 -4.72 -16.34 -2.67
N ILE A 82 -3.82 -16.29 -3.65
CA ILE A 82 -3.65 -17.36 -4.66
C ILE A 82 -2.57 -18.35 -4.21
N ASP A 83 -1.46 -17.83 -3.68
CA ASP A 83 -0.38 -18.66 -3.14
C ASP A 83 -0.12 -18.28 -1.68
N HIS A 84 -0.34 -19.24 -0.77
CA HIS A 84 -0.13 -19.07 0.66
C HIS A 84 1.33 -19.17 1.09
N LYS A 85 2.26 -19.49 0.17
CA LYS A 85 3.68 -19.41 0.46
C LYS A 85 4.01 -17.97 0.86
N LYS A 86 4.62 -17.83 2.02
CA LYS A 86 5.05 -16.53 2.51
C LYS A 86 6.41 -16.14 1.95
N GLN A 87 6.58 -14.86 1.81
CA GLN A 87 7.85 -14.19 1.53
C GLN A 87 7.97 -12.99 2.46
N GLY A 88 9.19 -12.65 2.82
CA GLY A 88 9.45 -11.56 3.74
C GLY A 88 10.26 -10.44 3.11
N PHE A 89 9.88 -9.22 3.45
CA PHE A 89 10.61 -8.00 3.08
C PHE A 89 10.71 -7.07 4.29
N TRP A 90 11.75 -6.25 4.30
CA TRP A 90 11.81 -5.13 5.22
C TRP A 90 10.91 -4.02 4.70
N GLU A 91 9.89 -3.71 5.47
CA GLU A 91 8.93 -2.67 5.17
C GLU A 91 9.21 -1.41 5.98
N GLY A 92 9.02 -0.26 5.35
CA GLY A 92 8.92 1.05 5.99
C GLY A 92 7.58 1.67 5.63
N CYS A 93 7.14 2.65 6.37
CA CYS A 93 5.86 3.31 6.15
C CYS A 93 5.97 4.81 6.43
N LEU A 94 5.37 5.63 5.58
CA LEU A 94 5.28 7.08 5.78
C LEU A 94 4.54 7.44 7.09
N SER A 95 3.62 6.57 7.52
CA SER A 95 2.88 6.75 8.78
C SER A 95 3.66 6.28 10.02
N VAL A 96 4.84 5.65 9.84
CA VAL A 96 5.76 5.21 10.90
C VAL A 96 7.18 5.65 10.52
N PRO A 97 7.45 6.96 10.53
CA PRO A 97 8.70 7.51 10.00
C PRO A 97 9.93 7.02 10.76
N GLY A 98 11.01 6.76 10.02
CA GLY A 98 12.31 6.41 10.57
C GLY A 98 12.43 4.98 11.12
N MET A 99 11.45 4.13 10.89
CA MET A 99 11.44 2.75 11.36
C MET A 99 11.29 1.75 10.21
N MET A 100 11.93 0.59 10.34
CA MET A 100 11.87 -0.53 9.42
C MET A 100 11.52 -1.81 10.18
N GLY A 101 10.73 -2.69 9.56
CA GLY A 101 10.38 -3.99 10.14
C GLY A 101 10.27 -5.07 9.09
N TYR A 102 10.70 -6.28 9.45
CA TYR A 102 10.60 -7.43 8.57
C TYR A 102 9.22 -8.06 8.69
N VAL A 103 8.50 -8.11 7.57
CA VAL A 103 7.14 -8.63 7.50
C VAL A 103 7.04 -9.73 6.47
N GLU A 104 6.39 -10.83 6.84
CA GLU A 104 6.10 -11.94 5.94
C GLU A 104 4.65 -11.88 5.45
N ARG A 105 4.47 -11.88 4.14
CA ARG A 105 3.15 -11.83 3.48
C ARG A 105 2.97 -12.95 2.46
N PRO A 106 1.72 -13.35 2.14
CA PRO A 106 1.43 -14.21 1.00
C PRO A 106 2.10 -13.69 -0.27
N ARG A 107 2.73 -14.63 -1.00
CA ARG A 107 3.54 -14.29 -2.17
C ARG A 107 2.72 -13.83 -3.37
N LYS A 108 1.52 -14.38 -3.53
CA LYS A 108 0.69 -14.11 -4.71
C LYS A 108 -0.75 -13.87 -4.31
N ILE A 109 -1.28 -12.77 -4.81
CA ILE A 109 -2.65 -12.32 -4.54
C ILE A 109 -3.38 -11.98 -5.84
N LYS A 110 -4.70 -12.15 -5.83
CA LYS A 110 -5.64 -11.55 -6.77
C LYS A 110 -6.32 -10.38 -6.07
N VAL A 111 -6.44 -9.27 -6.75
CA VAL A 111 -7.15 -8.08 -6.30
C VAL A 111 -8.33 -7.83 -7.21
N GLU A 112 -9.49 -7.58 -6.65
CA GLU A 112 -10.70 -7.12 -7.33
C GLU A 112 -11.02 -5.73 -6.82
N TYR A 113 -11.27 -4.77 -7.72
CA TYR A 113 -11.41 -3.36 -7.37
C TYR A 113 -12.18 -2.59 -8.44
N LEU A 114 -12.67 -1.40 -8.09
CA LEU A 114 -13.11 -0.42 -9.07
C LEU A 114 -11.95 0.50 -9.45
N SER A 115 -11.77 0.72 -10.74
CA SER A 115 -10.77 1.68 -11.25
C SER A 115 -11.16 3.13 -10.93
N GLY A 116 -10.23 4.07 -11.18
CA GLY A 116 -10.51 5.50 -11.11
C GLY A 116 -11.59 5.99 -12.08
N THR A 117 -12.02 5.15 -13.04
CA THR A 117 -13.14 5.41 -13.97
C THR A 117 -14.43 4.66 -13.60
N GLY A 118 -14.41 3.91 -12.50
CA GLY A 118 -15.58 3.14 -12.02
C GLY A 118 -15.77 1.79 -12.69
N GLU A 119 -14.78 1.32 -13.47
CA GLU A 119 -14.84 0.01 -14.10
C GLU A 119 -14.41 -1.09 -13.12
N ASP A 120 -15.13 -2.22 -13.12
CA ASP A 120 -14.71 -3.42 -12.41
C ASP A 120 -13.43 -3.98 -13.03
N LYS A 121 -12.40 -4.12 -12.22
CA LYS A 121 -11.10 -4.67 -12.62
C LYS A 121 -10.64 -5.76 -11.68
N SER A 122 -9.80 -6.63 -12.22
CA SER A 122 -9.01 -7.56 -11.40
C SER A 122 -7.58 -7.64 -11.90
N ALA A 123 -6.64 -7.75 -10.97
CA ALA A 123 -5.21 -7.92 -11.26
C ALA A 123 -4.61 -8.98 -10.34
N CYS A 124 -3.54 -9.63 -10.80
CA CYS A 124 -2.73 -10.52 -9.97
C CYS A 124 -1.38 -9.87 -9.71
N PHE A 125 -0.98 -9.84 -8.46
CA PHE A 125 0.33 -9.34 -8.03
C PHE A 125 1.13 -10.45 -7.38
N GLU A 126 2.43 -10.45 -7.63
CA GLU A 126 3.37 -11.43 -7.08
C GLU A 126 4.57 -10.71 -6.44
N ASP A 127 5.25 -11.43 -5.57
CA ASP A 127 6.51 -11.03 -4.95
C ASP A 127 6.39 -9.63 -4.29
N PHE A 128 7.29 -8.72 -4.61
CA PHE A 128 7.34 -7.41 -3.99
C PHE A 128 6.07 -6.58 -4.24
N LEU A 129 5.47 -6.65 -5.44
CA LEU A 129 4.21 -5.96 -5.74
C LEU A 129 3.05 -6.46 -4.88
N ALA A 130 3.00 -7.77 -4.62
CA ALA A 130 2.01 -8.33 -3.70
C ALA A 130 2.20 -7.80 -2.28
N THR A 131 3.45 -7.60 -1.85
CA THR A 131 3.76 -7.01 -0.54
C THR A 131 3.31 -5.56 -0.47
N VAL A 132 3.65 -4.74 -1.48
CA VAL A 132 3.23 -3.33 -1.55
C VAL A 132 1.71 -3.22 -1.47
N PHE A 133 0.99 -3.99 -2.29
CA PHE A 133 -0.47 -3.93 -2.29
C PHE A 133 -1.08 -4.32 -0.94
N GLN A 134 -0.58 -5.37 -0.31
CA GLN A 134 -1.05 -5.80 1.01
C GLN A 134 -0.72 -4.77 2.11
N HIS A 135 0.40 -4.07 2.00
CA HIS A 135 0.75 -2.99 2.90
C HIS A 135 -0.27 -1.83 2.81
N GLU A 136 -0.59 -1.41 1.59
CA GLU A 136 -1.57 -0.33 1.39
C GLU A 136 -3.00 -0.76 1.78
N LEU A 137 -3.36 -2.03 1.56
CA LEU A 137 -4.66 -2.54 1.99
C LEU A 137 -4.77 -2.57 3.52
N ASP A 138 -3.69 -2.90 4.23
CA ASP A 138 -3.66 -2.87 5.70
C ASP A 138 -4.07 -1.49 6.23
N HIS A 139 -3.64 -0.40 5.59
CA HIS A 139 -4.06 0.95 5.96
C HIS A 139 -5.57 1.15 5.86
N LEU A 140 -6.21 0.55 4.84
CA LEU A 140 -7.67 0.59 4.69
C LEU A 140 -8.40 -0.19 5.79
N ASP A 141 -7.72 -1.17 6.38
CA ASP A 141 -8.26 -1.99 7.46
C ASP A 141 -7.81 -1.50 8.87
N GLY A 142 -7.16 -0.34 8.95
CA GLY A 142 -6.68 0.25 10.20
C GLY A 142 -5.48 -0.48 10.82
N THR A 143 -4.75 -1.25 10.01
CA THR A 143 -3.56 -2.02 10.40
C THR A 143 -2.32 -1.32 9.86
N LEU A 144 -1.23 -1.35 10.61
CA LEU A 144 0.08 -0.89 10.17
C LEU A 144 1.04 -2.07 10.07
N TYR A 145 2.10 -1.95 9.26
CA TYR A 145 3.07 -3.02 9.09
C TYR A 145 3.70 -3.48 10.41
N VAL A 146 3.82 -2.58 11.39
CA VAL A 146 4.34 -2.89 12.74
C VAL A 146 3.49 -3.94 13.47
N ASP A 147 2.21 -4.05 13.15
CA ASP A 147 1.30 -5.04 13.72
C ASP A 147 1.51 -6.44 13.10
N ARG A 148 2.23 -6.50 11.99
CA ARG A 148 2.55 -7.72 11.25
C ARG A 148 3.91 -8.31 11.59
N ILE A 149 4.75 -7.60 12.32
CA ILE A 149 6.09 -8.05 12.70
C ILE A 149 5.95 -9.23 13.65
N ALA A 150 6.42 -10.41 13.23
CA ALA A 150 6.33 -11.63 14.03
C ALA A 150 7.45 -11.73 15.06
N ASP A 151 8.66 -11.26 14.72
CA ASP A 151 9.82 -11.23 15.62
C ASP A 151 10.24 -9.78 15.88
N PRO A 152 10.06 -9.26 17.10
CA PRO A 152 10.48 -7.90 17.45
C PRO A 152 11.98 -7.61 17.26
N LYS A 153 12.83 -8.63 17.17
CA LYS A 153 14.25 -8.47 16.85
C LYS A 153 14.48 -7.98 15.41
N LEU A 154 13.46 -8.13 14.57
CA LEU A 154 13.46 -7.68 13.17
C LEU A 154 12.72 -6.34 13.03
N PHE A 155 12.85 -5.47 14.02
CA PHE A 155 12.34 -4.11 14.03
C PHE A 155 13.47 -3.17 14.44
N ALA A 156 13.79 -2.19 13.60
CA ALA A 156 14.96 -1.36 13.73
C ALA A 156 14.69 0.09 13.31
N PHE A 157 15.49 1.02 13.78
CA PHE A 157 15.58 2.33 13.15
C PHE A 157 16.10 2.19 11.71
N GLU A 158 15.61 3.02 10.82
CA GLU A 158 15.97 2.97 9.40
C GLU A 158 17.49 3.16 9.19
N GLU A 159 18.13 4.03 9.97
CA GLU A 159 19.58 4.25 9.93
C GLU A 159 20.36 2.98 10.30
N GLU A 160 19.93 2.27 11.37
CA GLU A 160 20.54 1.01 11.79
C GLU A 160 20.28 -0.11 10.78
N TYR A 161 19.07 -0.17 10.22
CA TYR A 161 18.76 -1.10 9.15
C TYR A 161 19.68 -0.87 7.94
N ARG A 162 19.87 0.38 7.50
CA ARG A 162 20.77 0.71 6.39
C ARG A 162 22.21 0.33 6.67
N ARG A 163 22.66 0.44 7.92
CA ARG A 163 24.03 0.15 8.35
C ARG A 163 24.33 -1.34 8.41
N PHE A 164 23.38 -2.20 8.78
CA PHE A 164 23.62 -3.59 9.12
C PHE A 164 22.92 -4.59 8.20
N HIS A 165 21.96 -4.17 7.38
CA HIS A 165 21.14 -5.04 6.52
C HIS A 165 21.16 -4.65 5.03
N LEU A 166 21.81 -3.57 4.65
CA LEU A 166 22.13 -3.17 3.28
C LEU A 166 23.64 -3.14 3.10
#